data_1f7b78b150de7ee820b9ad574baf9e40
#
_entry.id   1f7b78b150de7ee820b9ad574baf9e40
#
_cell.length_a   1.000
_cell.length_b   1.000
_cell.length_c   1.000
_cell.angle_alpha   90.00
_cell.angle_beta   90.00
_cell.angle_gamma   90.00
#
_symmetry.space_group_name_H-M   'P 1'
#
loop_
_entity.id
_entity.type
_entity.pdbx_description
1 polymer ?
#
loop_
_entity_poly.entity_id
_entity_poly.type
_entity_poly.pdbx_seq_one_letter_code
_entity_poly.pdbx_strand_id
1 'polypeptide(L)'
;ISEAAPQKFEIILKQGKKQTVIPYELKQRRPSASEVEGFNSSDVLYLIMPDRFANGDVSNDIIPGMLEAKVDRNDPFARHGGDLKGIENQLDYIANLGVTSIWLNPIQENDMKEGSYHGYAITDYYQVDRRFGSNEEFRSLVEQAHSKGLKVVMDMIFNHCGDQNYLFKDMPSKDWFNFKGNYVQTTFKTATPSDPYASDYAKKIVVDGWFSECMPDFNQRNRHVATYLIQSSIWWIEYAGINGIRQDTHPYADFNMMSDWCKAVTEEYPDFNIVGETWIGSNVLVSYWQKDSKVAAPKNSHLRTVMDFPLMDQMNNAFDEETNDWNGGLYRLFDYLSQDIVYADPMNLLVFLDNHDTSRFYRSEAATPVS
;
A
#
# COMPACT_ATOMS: atom_id res chain seq x y z
N ILE A 1 -6.05 -8.60 27.47
CA ILE A 1 -4.77 -8.97 26.83
C ILE A 1 -3.82 -7.77 26.79
N SER A 2 -4.31 -6.55 26.57
CA SER A 2 -3.48 -5.32 26.51
C SER A 2 -2.62 -5.07 27.75
N GLU A 3 -3.03 -5.57 28.91
CA GLU A 3 -2.30 -5.43 30.19
C GLU A 3 -1.51 -6.70 30.57
N ALA A 4 -1.57 -7.75 29.75
CA ALA A 4 -0.88 -9.00 30.04
C ALA A 4 0.61 -8.90 29.70
N ALA A 5 1.46 -9.41 30.58
CA ALA A 5 2.88 -9.55 30.29
C ALA A 5 3.11 -10.56 29.13
N PRO A 6 4.21 -10.40 28.36
CA PRO A 6 4.58 -11.35 27.30
C PRO A 6 4.63 -12.78 27.86
N GLN A 7 3.96 -13.69 27.16
CA GLN A 7 3.85 -15.08 27.58
C GLN A 7 3.39 -16.00 26.44
N LYS A 8 3.64 -17.30 26.61
CA LYS A 8 3.06 -18.34 25.74
C LYS A 8 1.87 -18.96 26.44
N PHE A 9 0.77 -19.16 25.70
CA PHE A 9 -0.42 -19.82 26.19
C PHE A 9 -1.14 -20.59 25.07
N GLU A 10 -2.10 -21.41 25.43
CA GLU A 10 -2.89 -22.19 24.49
C GLU A 10 -4.32 -21.64 24.41
N ILE A 11 -4.78 -21.43 23.17
CA ILE A 11 -6.19 -21.16 22.89
C ILE A 11 -6.86 -22.48 22.61
N ILE A 12 -7.81 -22.85 23.47
CA ILE A 12 -8.52 -24.15 23.35
C ILE A 12 -9.89 -23.90 22.75
N LEU A 13 -10.10 -24.37 21.52
CA LEU A 13 -11.40 -24.36 20.85
C LEU A 13 -12.10 -25.70 21.09
N LYS A 14 -13.33 -25.68 21.61
CA LYS A 14 -14.13 -26.89 21.88
C LYS A 14 -15.45 -26.84 21.12
N GLN A 15 -15.77 -27.94 20.44
CA GLN A 15 -17.05 -28.17 19.78
C GLN A 15 -17.54 -29.59 20.12
N GLY A 16 -18.44 -29.71 21.06
CA GLY A 16 -18.87 -30.99 21.59
C GLY A 16 -17.69 -31.77 22.20
N LYS A 17 -17.38 -32.93 21.65
CA LYS A 17 -16.23 -33.77 22.06
C LYS A 17 -14.93 -33.45 21.31
N LYS A 18 -14.99 -32.61 20.25
CA LYS A 18 -13.80 -32.21 19.49
C LYS A 18 -13.13 -31.03 20.19
N GLN A 19 -11.81 -31.07 20.24
CA GLN A 19 -10.98 -29.98 20.76
C GLN A 19 -9.83 -29.73 19.79
N THR A 20 -9.57 -28.44 19.53
CA THR A 20 -8.40 -27.96 18.82
C THR A 20 -7.62 -27.04 19.73
N VAL A 21 -6.32 -27.26 19.83
CA VAL A 21 -5.41 -26.43 20.63
C VAL A 21 -4.57 -25.60 19.66
N ILE A 22 -4.58 -24.28 19.85
CA ILE A 22 -3.80 -23.32 19.08
C ILE A 22 -2.78 -22.72 20.02
N PRO A 23 -1.47 -22.99 19.85
CA PRO A 23 -0.44 -22.32 20.61
C PRO A 23 -0.41 -20.85 20.21
N TYR A 24 -0.31 -19.97 21.18
CA TYR A 24 -0.23 -18.53 20.97
C TYR A 24 0.91 -17.93 21.80
N GLU A 25 1.65 -17.02 21.20
CA GLU A 25 2.70 -16.26 21.87
C GLU A 25 2.34 -14.77 21.88
N LEU A 26 2.11 -14.24 23.07
CA LEU A 26 2.02 -12.80 23.29
C LEU A 26 3.44 -12.26 23.43
N LYS A 27 3.92 -11.58 22.40
CA LYS A 27 5.28 -11.02 22.34
C LYS A 27 5.35 -9.69 23.09
N GLN A 28 6.56 -9.29 23.47
CA GLN A 28 6.83 -7.95 23.96
C GLN A 28 6.58 -6.95 22.83
N ARG A 29 5.88 -5.88 23.15
CA ARG A 29 5.73 -4.73 22.26
C ARG A 29 7.04 -3.92 22.20
N ARG A 30 7.18 -3.12 21.16
CA ARG A 30 8.27 -2.14 21.09
C ARG A 30 8.23 -1.21 22.30
N PRO A 31 9.39 -0.72 22.80
CA PRO A 31 9.46 -0.01 24.10
C PRO A 31 8.61 1.24 24.17
N SER A 32 8.42 1.94 23.03
CA SER A 32 7.65 3.19 22.99
C SER A 32 7.00 3.41 21.62
N ALA A 33 5.72 3.75 21.63
CA ALA A 33 5.02 4.20 20.43
C ALA A 33 5.60 5.52 19.88
N SER A 34 6.21 6.35 20.72
CA SER A 34 6.89 7.58 20.34
C SER A 34 8.25 7.38 19.65
N GLU A 35 8.77 6.14 19.64
CA GLU A 35 10.01 5.80 18.93
C GLU A 35 9.75 5.39 17.47
N VAL A 36 8.50 5.25 17.07
CA VAL A 36 8.14 4.92 15.69
C VAL A 36 8.06 6.22 14.88
N GLU A 37 9.19 6.62 14.31
CA GLU A 37 9.26 7.79 13.45
C GLU A 37 8.72 7.47 12.05
N GLY A 38 7.67 8.18 11.63
CA GLY A 38 7.10 8.11 10.28
C GLY A 38 7.89 8.91 9.24
N PHE A 39 7.62 8.65 7.96
CA PHE A 39 8.09 9.56 6.92
C PHE A 39 7.25 10.86 6.92
N ASN A 40 7.82 11.95 6.42
CA ASN A 40 7.18 13.27 6.38
C ASN A 40 7.68 14.09 5.17
N SER A 41 7.32 15.38 5.10
CA SER A 41 7.66 16.26 3.99
C SER A 41 9.16 16.54 3.81
N SER A 42 10.02 16.13 4.73
CA SER A 42 11.47 16.19 4.58
C SER A 42 12.07 14.94 3.96
N ASP A 43 11.27 13.91 3.73
CA ASP A 43 11.74 12.64 3.20
C ASP A 43 11.63 12.57 1.68
N VAL A 44 12.57 11.87 1.08
CA VAL A 44 12.57 11.50 -0.33
C VAL A 44 12.39 9.99 -0.43
N LEU A 45 11.24 9.57 -0.97
CA LEU A 45 10.88 8.16 -1.09
C LEU A 45 11.39 7.58 -2.42
N TYR A 46 12.13 6.48 -2.34
CA TYR A 46 12.57 5.70 -3.50
C TYR A 46 11.73 4.42 -3.62
N LEU A 47 10.94 4.34 -4.68
CA LEU A 47 10.10 3.17 -4.95
C LEU A 47 10.94 2.01 -5.47
N ILE A 48 10.78 0.85 -4.86
CA ILE A 48 11.43 -0.40 -5.26
C ILE A 48 10.36 -1.48 -5.48
N MET A 49 10.35 -2.06 -6.67
CA MET A 49 9.65 -3.32 -6.94
C MET A 49 10.66 -4.46 -6.67
N PRO A 50 10.50 -5.24 -5.59
CA PRO A 50 11.50 -6.22 -5.17
C PRO A 50 11.92 -7.18 -6.27
N ASP A 51 10.96 -7.78 -6.96
CA ASP A 51 11.21 -8.74 -8.05
C ASP A 51 12.09 -8.17 -9.19
N ARG A 52 12.07 -6.83 -9.39
CA ARG A 52 12.74 -6.15 -10.51
C ARG A 52 14.08 -5.52 -10.14
N PHE A 53 14.38 -5.40 -8.84
CA PHE A 53 15.51 -4.59 -8.39
C PHE A 53 16.83 -5.35 -8.41
N ALA A 54 16.99 -6.35 -7.56
CA ALA A 54 18.19 -7.14 -7.47
C ALA A 54 17.90 -8.54 -6.90
N ASN A 55 18.53 -9.57 -7.45
CA ASN A 55 18.48 -10.93 -6.93
C ASN A 55 19.69 -11.14 -6.00
N GLY A 56 19.46 -11.38 -4.73
CA GLY A 56 20.47 -11.63 -3.72
C GLY A 56 20.61 -13.10 -3.33
N ASP A 57 19.54 -13.88 -3.56
CA ASP A 57 19.49 -15.31 -3.26
C ASP A 57 18.76 -16.09 -4.37
N VAL A 58 19.51 -16.62 -5.32
CA VAL A 58 18.94 -17.43 -6.42
C VAL A 58 18.26 -18.71 -5.97
N SER A 59 18.41 -19.14 -4.72
CA SER A 59 17.80 -20.35 -4.21
C SER A 59 16.30 -20.17 -3.92
N ASN A 60 15.84 -18.93 -3.75
CA ASN A 60 14.44 -18.58 -3.52
C ASN A 60 13.66 -18.25 -4.81
N ASP A 61 14.32 -18.16 -5.96
CA ASP A 61 13.68 -17.84 -7.25
C ASP A 61 12.47 -18.73 -7.55
N ILE A 62 12.56 -20.02 -7.19
CA ILE A 62 11.52 -21.03 -7.41
C ILE A 62 11.32 -21.83 -6.12
N ILE A 63 10.14 -21.65 -5.51
CA ILE A 63 9.77 -22.35 -4.29
C ILE A 63 8.84 -23.51 -4.61
N PRO A 64 9.19 -24.76 -4.25
CA PRO A 64 8.31 -25.90 -4.46
C PRO A 64 6.93 -25.71 -3.81
N GLY A 65 5.88 -25.93 -4.59
CA GLY A 65 4.50 -25.82 -4.13
C GLY A 65 3.87 -24.45 -4.33
N MET A 66 4.61 -23.43 -4.75
CA MET A 66 4.03 -22.18 -5.24
C MET A 66 3.57 -22.28 -6.69
N LEU A 67 2.49 -21.57 -7.04
CA LEU A 67 1.79 -21.73 -8.31
C LEU A 67 2.58 -21.20 -9.50
N GLU A 68 3.19 -20.01 -9.37
CA GLU A 68 4.06 -19.46 -10.41
C GLU A 68 5.51 -19.90 -10.14
N ALA A 69 5.93 -20.97 -10.85
CA ALA A 69 7.22 -21.64 -10.65
C ALA A 69 8.22 -21.33 -11.78
N LYS A 70 8.15 -20.14 -12.40
CA LYS A 70 9.01 -19.75 -13.50
C LYS A 70 9.62 -18.37 -13.25
N VAL A 71 10.91 -18.24 -13.55
CA VAL A 71 11.60 -16.93 -13.67
C VAL A 71 11.99 -16.75 -15.13
N ASP A 72 11.64 -15.61 -15.72
CA ASP A 72 11.97 -15.27 -17.11
C ASP A 72 12.18 -13.76 -17.26
N ARG A 73 13.42 -13.32 -17.24
CA ARG A 73 13.77 -11.89 -17.33
C ARG A 73 13.52 -11.26 -18.71
N ASN A 74 13.22 -12.05 -19.72
CA ASN A 74 12.87 -11.55 -21.04
C ASN A 74 11.37 -11.31 -21.20
N ASP A 75 10.55 -11.84 -20.28
CA ASP A 75 9.12 -11.63 -20.23
C ASP A 75 8.79 -10.55 -19.20
N PRO A 76 8.28 -9.37 -19.60
CA PRO A 76 7.94 -8.30 -18.65
C PRO A 76 6.83 -8.65 -17.66
N PHE A 77 6.05 -9.69 -17.93
CA PHE A 77 4.96 -10.14 -17.07
C PHE A 77 5.33 -11.35 -16.20
N ALA A 78 6.49 -11.96 -16.41
CA ALA A 78 6.99 -13.03 -15.56
C ALA A 78 7.79 -12.50 -14.37
N ARG A 79 8.07 -13.35 -13.40
CA ARG A 79 9.00 -13.06 -12.31
C ARG A 79 10.43 -12.96 -12.84
N HIS A 80 11.20 -12.03 -12.25
CA HIS A 80 12.62 -11.82 -12.56
C HIS A 80 13.58 -12.30 -11.47
N GLY A 81 13.06 -12.66 -10.30
CA GLY A 81 13.81 -13.24 -9.20
C GLY A 81 14.55 -12.23 -8.31
N GLY A 82 14.18 -10.95 -8.34
CA GLY A 82 14.65 -10.01 -7.33
C GLY A 82 14.01 -10.30 -5.97
N ASP A 83 14.73 -9.98 -4.87
CA ASP A 83 14.35 -10.36 -3.51
C ASP A 83 14.81 -9.35 -2.44
N LEU A 84 14.44 -9.60 -1.18
CA LEU A 84 14.81 -8.75 -0.04
C LEU A 84 16.32 -8.76 0.19
N LYS A 85 17.00 -9.88 -0.05
CA LYS A 85 18.45 -9.99 0.09
C LYS A 85 19.17 -9.14 -0.94
N GLY A 86 18.66 -9.09 -2.16
CA GLY A 86 19.16 -8.20 -3.21
C GLY A 86 19.03 -6.73 -2.84
N ILE A 87 17.90 -6.33 -2.25
CA ILE A 87 17.71 -4.97 -1.73
C ILE A 87 18.68 -4.69 -0.59
N GLU A 88 18.81 -5.60 0.37
CA GLU A 88 19.73 -5.48 1.50
C GLU A 88 21.17 -5.25 1.03
N ASN A 89 21.61 -6.00 0.03
CA ASN A 89 22.95 -5.89 -0.56
C ASN A 89 23.20 -4.53 -1.25
N GLN A 90 22.14 -3.79 -1.59
CA GLN A 90 22.21 -2.50 -2.29
C GLN A 90 21.86 -1.29 -1.40
N LEU A 91 21.69 -1.47 -0.07
CA LEU A 91 21.33 -0.36 0.82
C LEU A 91 22.35 0.79 0.81
N ASP A 92 23.66 0.50 0.64
CA ASP A 92 24.67 1.55 0.50
C ASP A 92 24.50 2.36 -0.79
N TYR A 93 24.20 1.68 -1.91
CA TYR A 93 23.86 2.36 -3.16
C TYR A 93 22.64 3.25 -2.99
N ILE A 94 21.56 2.73 -2.38
CA ILE A 94 20.32 3.47 -2.16
C ILE A 94 20.56 4.70 -1.27
N ALA A 95 21.28 4.56 -0.16
CA ALA A 95 21.62 5.67 0.72
C ALA A 95 22.47 6.74 0.00
N ASN A 96 23.41 6.31 -0.85
CA ASN A 96 24.26 7.21 -1.64
C ASN A 96 23.50 7.98 -2.74
N LEU A 97 22.29 7.55 -3.12
CA LEU A 97 21.42 8.35 -4.00
C LEU A 97 20.88 9.62 -3.30
N GLY A 98 21.02 9.72 -1.97
CA GLY A 98 20.51 10.84 -1.19
C GLY A 98 19.01 10.72 -0.82
N VAL A 99 18.39 9.58 -1.07
CA VAL A 99 17.02 9.28 -0.61
C VAL A 99 17.03 8.98 0.89
N THR A 100 15.91 9.23 1.56
CA THR A 100 15.79 9.03 3.01
C THR A 100 14.81 7.93 3.38
N SER A 101 14.04 7.47 2.42
CA SER A 101 13.06 6.41 2.60
C SER A 101 13.00 5.48 1.39
N ILE A 102 12.75 4.21 1.62
CA ILE A 102 12.41 3.26 0.56
C ILE A 102 10.94 2.84 0.69
N TRP A 103 10.21 2.87 -0.42
CA TRP A 103 8.87 2.31 -0.53
C TRP A 103 8.96 1.01 -1.33
N LEU A 104 8.65 -0.10 -0.67
CA LEU A 104 8.61 -1.42 -1.31
C LEU A 104 7.21 -1.71 -1.81
N ASN A 105 7.06 -2.11 -3.10
CA ASN A 105 5.83 -2.78 -3.56
C ASN A 105 5.50 -3.95 -2.61
N PRO A 106 4.26 -4.45 -2.62
CA PRO A 106 3.82 -5.42 -1.64
C PRO A 106 4.75 -6.61 -1.55
N ILE A 107 5.23 -6.89 -0.34
CA ILE A 107 6.14 -8.00 -0.06
C ILE A 107 5.43 -9.22 0.52
N GLN A 108 4.13 -9.08 0.87
CA GLN A 108 3.33 -10.18 1.39
C GLN A 108 3.17 -11.27 0.32
N GLU A 109 2.91 -12.49 0.79
CA GLU A 109 2.76 -13.63 -0.09
C GLU A 109 1.70 -13.37 -1.17
N ASN A 110 2.08 -13.61 -2.41
CA ASN A 110 1.24 -13.46 -3.60
C ASN A 110 1.32 -14.74 -4.43
N ASP A 111 0.78 -15.84 -3.89
CA ASP A 111 0.83 -17.15 -4.54
C ASP A 111 -0.27 -17.29 -5.61
N MET A 112 -0.15 -16.47 -6.64
CA MET A 112 -1.02 -16.47 -7.82
C MET A 112 -0.38 -17.29 -8.95
N LYS A 113 -1.19 -17.70 -9.92
CA LYS A 113 -0.74 -18.52 -11.06
C LYS A 113 0.14 -17.73 -12.03
N GLU A 114 -0.13 -16.45 -12.17
CA GLU A 114 0.52 -15.51 -13.09
C GLU A 114 0.60 -14.14 -12.44
N GLY A 115 1.59 -13.34 -12.82
CA GLY A 115 1.73 -11.96 -12.39
C GLY A 115 2.10 -11.79 -10.92
N SER A 116 2.56 -12.83 -10.23
CA SER A 116 2.83 -12.74 -8.79
C SER A 116 3.97 -11.76 -8.43
N TYR A 117 4.75 -11.32 -9.43
CA TYR A 117 5.86 -10.39 -9.26
C TYR A 117 5.44 -9.02 -8.70
N HIS A 118 4.21 -8.58 -9.01
CA HIS A 118 3.76 -7.25 -8.61
C HIS A 118 3.32 -7.15 -7.14
N GLY A 119 2.89 -8.27 -6.50
CA GLY A 119 2.54 -8.32 -5.09
C GLY A 119 1.09 -7.92 -4.73
N TYR A 120 0.30 -7.34 -5.65
CA TYR A 120 -1.01 -6.74 -5.33
C TYR A 120 -2.17 -7.72 -5.17
N ALA A 121 -1.98 -9.02 -5.38
CA ALA A 121 -2.99 -10.06 -5.15
C ALA A 121 -2.61 -10.93 -3.94
N ILE A 122 -2.61 -10.33 -2.74
CA ILE A 122 -2.09 -10.93 -1.51
C ILE A 122 -2.84 -12.22 -1.15
N THR A 123 -2.09 -13.29 -0.88
CA THR A 123 -2.63 -14.58 -0.45
C THR A 123 -2.44 -14.85 1.04
N ASP A 124 -1.45 -14.20 1.68
CA ASP A 124 -1.29 -14.18 3.13
C ASP A 124 -0.78 -12.81 3.61
N TYR A 125 -1.56 -12.14 4.46
CA TYR A 125 -1.26 -10.79 4.98
C TYR A 125 -0.18 -10.75 6.05
N TYR A 126 0.18 -11.90 6.63
CA TYR A 126 1.13 -12.02 7.73
C TYR A 126 2.43 -12.72 7.35
N GLN A 127 2.58 -13.08 6.07
CA GLN A 127 3.77 -13.74 5.54
C GLN A 127 4.40 -12.93 4.41
N VAL A 128 5.71 -12.81 4.42
CA VAL A 128 6.49 -12.38 3.25
C VAL A 128 6.40 -13.46 2.19
N ASP A 129 6.31 -13.06 0.92
CA ASP A 129 6.39 -14.02 -0.20
C ASP A 129 7.70 -14.78 -0.13
N ARG A 130 7.61 -16.10 -0.09
CA ARG A 130 8.76 -16.98 0.09
C ARG A 130 9.81 -16.84 -1.01
N ARG A 131 9.43 -16.27 -2.16
CA ARG A 131 10.33 -15.95 -3.27
C ARG A 131 11.02 -14.60 -3.09
N PHE A 132 10.59 -13.80 -2.13
CA PHE A 132 11.29 -12.60 -1.68
C PHE A 132 12.13 -12.86 -0.42
N GLY A 133 11.80 -13.89 0.35
CA GLY A 133 12.47 -14.22 1.59
C GLY A 133 11.50 -14.62 2.70
N SER A 134 11.82 -14.25 3.93
CA SER A 134 11.07 -14.55 5.14
C SER A 134 10.68 -13.28 5.91
N ASN A 135 9.79 -13.42 6.89
CA ASN A 135 9.44 -12.34 7.81
C ASN A 135 10.67 -11.84 8.57
N GLU A 136 11.56 -12.75 8.96
CA GLU A 136 12.81 -12.45 9.67
C GLU A 136 13.77 -11.65 8.79
N GLU A 137 13.90 -12.01 7.52
CA GLU A 137 14.73 -11.27 6.55
C GLU A 137 14.17 -9.89 6.29
N PHE A 138 12.85 -9.72 6.19
CA PHE A 138 12.26 -8.39 6.07
C PHE A 138 12.53 -7.53 7.30
N ARG A 139 12.39 -8.08 8.51
CA ARG A 139 12.76 -7.36 9.73
C ARG A 139 14.23 -6.96 9.73
N SER A 140 15.13 -7.87 9.34
CA SER A 140 16.56 -7.60 9.21
C SER A 140 16.84 -6.48 8.21
N LEU A 141 16.19 -6.51 7.05
CA LEU A 141 16.29 -5.44 6.04
C LEU A 141 15.89 -4.08 6.62
N VAL A 142 14.78 -4.01 7.36
CA VAL A 142 14.34 -2.76 8.02
C VAL A 142 15.36 -2.28 9.03
N GLU A 143 15.88 -3.15 9.88
CA GLU A 143 16.92 -2.82 10.88
C GLU A 143 18.20 -2.31 10.20
N GLN A 144 18.61 -2.93 9.10
CA GLN A 144 19.79 -2.50 8.34
C GLN A 144 19.56 -1.17 7.60
N ALA A 145 18.37 -0.96 7.03
CA ALA A 145 17.98 0.31 6.43
C ALA A 145 18.05 1.45 7.46
N HIS A 146 17.51 1.24 8.66
CA HIS A 146 17.60 2.20 9.77
C HIS A 146 19.04 2.52 10.16
N SER A 147 19.93 1.53 10.18
CA SER A 147 21.36 1.74 10.48
C SER A 147 22.07 2.65 9.47
N LYS A 148 21.47 2.82 8.28
CA LYS A 148 21.95 3.71 7.20
C LYS A 148 21.15 5.00 7.10
N GLY A 149 20.25 5.27 8.05
CA GLY A 149 19.39 6.46 8.07
C GLY A 149 18.23 6.40 7.06
N LEU A 150 17.89 5.21 6.55
CA LEU A 150 16.78 5.00 5.63
C LEU A 150 15.53 4.54 6.38
N LYS A 151 14.41 5.20 6.17
CA LYS A 151 13.09 4.75 6.59
C LYS A 151 12.54 3.70 5.61
N VAL A 152 11.61 2.85 6.08
CA VAL A 152 10.96 1.83 5.24
C VAL A 152 9.46 2.03 5.24
N VAL A 153 8.88 2.18 4.04
CA VAL A 153 7.45 2.29 3.79
C VAL A 153 6.97 1.00 3.13
N MET A 154 5.97 0.36 3.73
CA MET A 154 5.39 -0.89 3.25
C MET A 154 4.11 -0.62 2.47
N ASP A 155 3.97 -1.24 1.32
CA ASP A 155 2.74 -1.21 0.55
C ASP A 155 1.70 -2.18 1.13
N MET A 156 0.46 -1.74 1.32
CA MET A 156 -0.63 -2.55 1.85
C MET A 156 -1.88 -2.41 0.99
N ILE A 157 -2.62 -3.50 0.85
CA ILE A 157 -3.84 -3.58 0.03
C ILE A 157 -5.00 -4.01 0.91
N PHE A 158 -5.96 -3.10 1.17
CA PHE A 158 -7.14 -3.40 2.02
C PHE A 158 -8.44 -3.49 1.23
N ASN A 159 -8.42 -3.08 -0.03
CA ASN A 159 -9.56 -3.20 -0.91
C ASN A 159 -9.86 -4.65 -1.27
N HIS A 160 -8.85 -5.40 -1.66
CA HIS A 160 -8.99 -6.77 -2.18
C HIS A 160 -7.85 -7.68 -1.74
N CYS A 161 -7.97 -8.96 -2.02
CA CYS A 161 -6.87 -9.94 -1.92
C CYS A 161 -6.77 -10.74 -3.22
N GLY A 162 -5.85 -11.68 -3.31
CA GLY A 162 -5.82 -12.67 -4.39
C GLY A 162 -6.89 -13.75 -4.22
N ASP A 163 -7.40 -14.33 -5.31
CA ASP A 163 -8.37 -15.43 -5.27
C ASP A 163 -7.80 -16.73 -4.67
N GLN A 164 -6.47 -16.78 -4.53
CA GLN A 164 -5.79 -17.89 -3.84
C GLN A 164 -5.66 -17.66 -2.34
N ASN A 165 -6.10 -16.50 -1.81
CA ASN A 165 -6.10 -16.21 -0.38
C ASN A 165 -6.96 -17.24 0.38
N TYR A 166 -6.44 -17.74 1.50
CA TYR A 166 -7.11 -18.78 2.30
C TYR A 166 -8.47 -18.32 2.86
N LEU A 167 -8.63 -17.01 3.16
CA LEU A 167 -9.91 -16.44 3.60
C LEU A 167 -10.96 -16.41 2.48
N PHE A 168 -10.52 -16.32 1.23
CA PHE A 168 -11.44 -16.42 0.10
C PHE A 168 -11.81 -17.87 -0.22
N LYS A 169 -10.83 -18.79 -0.16
CA LYS A 169 -11.07 -20.22 -0.41
C LYS A 169 -11.96 -20.89 0.65
N ASP A 170 -11.83 -20.47 1.90
CA ASP A 170 -12.63 -20.95 3.03
C ASP A 170 -13.16 -19.76 3.83
N MET A 171 -14.20 -19.11 3.29
CA MET A 171 -14.74 -17.89 3.85
C MET A 171 -15.29 -18.11 5.26
N PRO A 172 -14.85 -17.34 6.27
CA PRO A 172 -15.39 -17.42 7.63
C PRO A 172 -16.90 -17.13 7.70
N SER A 173 -17.40 -16.28 6.80
CA SER A 173 -18.83 -16.01 6.62
C SER A 173 -19.11 -15.52 5.20
N LYS A 174 -20.38 -15.61 4.75
CA LYS A 174 -20.79 -15.22 3.39
C LYS A 174 -20.67 -13.71 3.11
N ASP A 175 -20.54 -12.90 4.13
CA ASP A 175 -20.38 -11.45 4.07
C ASP A 175 -18.93 -10.99 4.30
N TRP A 176 -17.96 -11.92 4.23
CA TRP A 176 -16.54 -11.60 4.31
C TRP A 176 -16.07 -10.81 3.07
N PHE A 177 -16.61 -11.16 1.91
CA PHE A 177 -16.36 -10.49 0.64
C PHE A 177 -17.62 -9.85 0.07
N ASN A 178 -17.46 -8.73 -0.60
CA ASN A 178 -18.53 -8.05 -1.29
C ASN A 178 -19.13 -8.95 -2.38
N PHE A 179 -20.39 -8.72 -2.72
CA PHE A 179 -21.18 -9.61 -3.59
C PHE A 179 -21.14 -11.08 -3.19
N LYS A 180 -20.87 -11.37 -1.90
CA LYS A 180 -20.78 -12.74 -1.34
C LYS A 180 -19.76 -13.61 -2.08
N GLY A 181 -18.65 -13.02 -2.51
CA GLY A 181 -17.60 -13.70 -3.25
C GLY A 181 -17.92 -13.96 -4.73
N ASN A 182 -18.94 -13.31 -5.31
CA ASN A 182 -19.19 -13.37 -6.73
C ASN A 182 -18.57 -12.18 -7.44
N TYR A 183 -17.93 -12.43 -8.57
CA TYR A 183 -17.31 -11.38 -9.35
C TYR A 183 -18.32 -10.37 -9.90
N VAL A 184 -18.11 -9.10 -9.54
CA VAL A 184 -18.75 -7.92 -10.13
C VAL A 184 -17.67 -6.86 -10.25
N GLN A 185 -17.25 -6.53 -11.46
CA GLN A 185 -16.15 -5.58 -11.66
C GLN A 185 -16.51 -4.17 -11.21
N THR A 186 -15.56 -3.49 -10.56
CA THR A 186 -15.66 -2.05 -10.28
C THR A 186 -15.69 -1.24 -11.58
N THR A 187 -16.30 -0.04 -11.53
CA THR A 187 -16.30 0.87 -12.69
C THR A 187 -15.02 1.69 -12.83
N PHE A 188 -14.10 1.60 -11.86
CA PHE A 188 -12.86 2.42 -11.77
C PHE A 188 -13.12 3.94 -11.76
N LYS A 189 -14.32 4.39 -11.44
CA LYS A 189 -14.69 5.81 -11.40
C LYS A 189 -14.46 6.38 -10.00
N THR A 190 -13.18 6.57 -9.62
CA THR A 190 -12.73 7.01 -8.30
C THR A 190 -13.29 8.36 -7.82
N ALA A 191 -13.78 9.20 -8.71
CA ALA A 191 -14.52 10.41 -8.35
C ALA A 191 -15.92 10.14 -7.77
N THR A 192 -16.54 9.00 -8.13
CA THR A 192 -17.95 8.69 -7.78
C THR A 192 -18.22 8.61 -6.27
N PRO A 193 -17.37 8.03 -5.41
CA PRO A 193 -17.63 7.98 -3.96
C PRO A 193 -17.77 9.35 -3.31
N SER A 194 -17.08 10.38 -3.81
CA SER A 194 -17.14 11.76 -3.32
C SER A 194 -18.17 12.63 -4.04
N ASP A 195 -18.72 12.17 -5.18
CA ASP A 195 -19.71 12.92 -5.96
C ASP A 195 -21.05 13.01 -5.21
N PRO A 196 -21.55 14.23 -4.86
CA PRO A 196 -22.81 14.40 -4.16
C PRO A 196 -24.05 14.04 -5.02
N TYR A 197 -23.89 13.97 -6.34
CA TYR A 197 -24.97 13.67 -7.29
C TYR A 197 -24.98 12.21 -7.73
N ALA A 198 -23.94 11.45 -7.43
CA ALA A 198 -23.89 10.03 -7.79
C ALA A 198 -24.93 9.22 -6.99
N SER A 199 -25.62 8.29 -7.67
CA SER A 199 -26.54 7.38 -7.02
C SER A 199 -25.82 6.42 -6.08
N ASP A 200 -26.55 5.92 -5.06
CA ASP A 200 -26.00 4.91 -4.13
C ASP A 200 -25.56 3.64 -4.86
N TYR A 201 -26.25 3.27 -5.94
CA TYR A 201 -25.87 2.15 -6.78
C TYR A 201 -24.52 2.40 -7.47
N ALA A 202 -24.28 3.58 -8.05
CA ALA A 202 -23.03 3.92 -8.69
C ALA A 202 -21.87 3.92 -7.67
N LYS A 203 -22.07 4.51 -6.49
CA LYS A 203 -21.10 4.50 -5.39
C LYS A 203 -20.78 3.06 -4.95
N LYS A 204 -21.83 2.24 -4.77
CA LYS A 204 -21.69 0.85 -4.39
C LYS A 204 -20.84 0.05 -5.39
N ILE A 205 -21.03 0.22 -6.69
CA ILE A 205 -20.27 -0.53 -7.70
C ILE A 205 -18.79 -0.12 -7.70
N VAL A 206 -18.47 1.12 -7.41
CA VAL A 206 -17.06 1.53 -7.27
C VAL A 206 -16.41 0.92 -6.04
N VAL A 207 -17.11 0.97 -4.89
CA VAL A 207 -16.53 0.60 -3.59
C VAL A 207 -16.60 -0.90 -3.30
N ASP A 208 -17.64 -1.57 -3.79
CA ASP A 208 -17.85 -3.01 -3.53
C ASP A 208 -17.40 -3.88 -4.71
N GLY A 209 -17.13 -3.27 -5.88
CA GLY A 209 -16.75 -3.99 -7.09
C GLY A 209 -15.31 -4.48 -7.04
N TRP A 210 -15.09 -5.69 -7.55
CA TRP A 210 -13.77 -6.29 -7.61
C TRP A 210 -12.85 -5.54 -8.57
N PHE A 211 -11.59 -5.41 -8.22
CA PHE A 211 -10.59 -4.74 -9.05
C PHE A 211 -10.31 -5.55 -10.33
N SER A 212 -10.22 -6.86 -10.20
CA SER A 212 -10.16 -7.81 -11.31
C SER A 212 -10.81 -9.14 -10.91
N GLU A 213 -10.99 -10.06 -11.87
CA GLU A 213 -11.59 -11.37 -11.62
C GLU A 213 -10.82 -12.20 -10.57
N CYS A 214 -9.50 -12.05 -10.53
CA CYS A 214 -8.63 -12.74 -9.58
C CYS A 214 -8.38 -11.96 -8.28
N MET A 215 -9.05 -10.80 -8.08
CA MET A 215 -8.89 -9.92 -6.92
C MET A 215 -10.23 -9.70 -6.20
N PRO A 216 -10.71 -10.70 -5.42
CA PRO A 216 -11.94 -10.58 -4.65
C PRO A 216 -11.90 -9.44 -3.66
N ASP A 217 -12.96 -8.64 -3.67
CA ASP A 217 -13.11 -7.42 -2.89
C ASP A 217 -13.58 -7.72 -1.46
N PHE A 218 -12.87 -7.22 -0.46
CA PHE A 218 -13.23 -7.38 0.93
C PHE A 218 -14.46 -6.55 1.31
N ASN A 219 -15.34 -7.11 2.10
CA ASN A 219 -16.39 -6.32 2.74
C ASN A 219 -15.86 -5.69 4.03
N GLN A 220 -15.22 -4.54 3.93
CA GLN A 220 -14.62 -3.83 5.07
C GLN A 220 -15.66 -3.36 6.10
N ARG A 221 -16.96 -3.34 5.77
CA ARG A 221 -18.07 -3.08 6.72
C ARG A 221 -18.32 -4.26 7.66
N ASN A 222 -17.82 -5.46 7.33
CA ASN A 222 -17.78 -6.56 8.28
C ASN A 222 -16.69 -6.27 9.32
N ARG A 223 -17.11 -6.19 10.60
CA ARG A 223 -16.20 -5.84 11.70
C ARG A 223 -14.99 -6.76 11.84
N HIS A 224 -15.12 -8.03 11.46
CA HIS A 224 -14.03 -8.99 11.57
C HIS A 224 -13.00 -8.78 10.45
N VAL A 225 -13.45 -8.44 9.25
CA VAL A 225 -12.58 -8.03 8.14
C VAL A 225 -11.83 -6.75 8.53
N ALA A 226 -12.55 -5.72 9.00
CA ALA A 226 -11.94 -4.47 9.45
C ALA A 226 -10.89 -4.72 10.54
N THR A 227 -11.23 -5.49 11.58
CA THR A 227 -10.28 -5.84 12.65
C THR A 227 -9.07 -6.59 12.12
N TYR A 228 -9.25 -7.54 11.22
CA TYR A 228 -8.15 -8.32 10.63
C TYR A 228 -7.16 -7.41 9.89
N LEU A 229 -7.66 -6.50 9.05
CA LEU A 229 -6.84 -5.57 8.27
C LEU A 229 -6.14 -4.54 9.16
N ILE A 230 -6.84 -3.94 10.14
CA ILE A 230 -6.25 -3.00 11.10
C ILE A 230 -5.14 -3.68 11.91
N GLN A 231 -5.40 -4.88 12.41
CA GLN A 231 -4.41 -5.61 13.21
C GLN A 231 -3.20 -6.06 12.38
N SER A 232 -3.35 -6.34 11.09
CA SER A 232 -2.21 -6.66 10.24
C SER A 232 -1.24 -5.47 10.12
N SER A 233 -1.75 -4.24 10.01
CA SER A 233 -0.90 -3.04 10.00
C SER A 233 -0.13 -2.87 11.30
N ILE A 234 -0.82 -2.95 12.44
CA ILE A 234 -0.20 -2.83 13.76
C ILE A 234 0.83 -3.93 13.97
N TRP A 235 0.52 -5.15 13.50
CA TRP A 235 1.46 -6.26 13.60
C TRP A 235 2.75 -6.01 12.80
N TRP A 236 2.67 -5.50 11.56
CA TRP A 236 3.86 -5.20 10.77
C TRP A 236 4.67 -4.04 11.37
N ILE A 237 4.02 -3.01 11.92
CA ILE A 237 4.71 -1.93 12.64
C ILE A 237 5.48 -2.50 13.84
N GLU A 238 4.84 -3.33 14.65
CA GLU A 238 5.47 -3.94 15.83
C GLU A 238 6.53 -4.97 15.48
N TYR A 239 6.28 -5.81 14.48
CA TYR A 239 7.16 -6.90 14.10
C TYR A 239 8.41 -6.43 13.39
N ALA A 240 8.26 -5.65 12.34
CA ALA A 240 9.35 -5.23 11.46
C ALA A 240 9.90 -3.83 11.78
N GLY A 241 9.09 -2.94 12.37
CA GLY A 241 9.51 -1.58 12.66
C GLY A 241 9.45 -0.65 11.45
N ILE A 242 8.51 -0.90 10.54
CA ILE A 242 8.31 -0.02 9.38
C ILE A 242 7.97 1.41 9.82
N ASN A 243 8.29 2.39 8.96
CA ASN A 243 8.14 3.83 9.23
C ASN A 243 6.92 4.44 8.53
N GLY A 244 6.25 3.68 7.70
CA GLY A 244 5.07 4.15 7.00
C GLY A 244 4.37 3.08 6.22
N ILE A 245 3.16 3.41 5.77
CA ILE A 245 2.36 2.57 4.90
C ILE A 245 1.95 3.39 3.68
N ARG A 246 2.12 2.84 2.49
CA ARG A 246 1.40 3.26 1.30
C ARG A 246 0.18 2.35 1.16
N GLN A 247 -0.99 2.94 1.16
CA GLN A 247 -2.24 2.20 1.01
C GLN A 247 -2.69 2.22 -0.44
N ASP A 248 -2.63 1.07 -1.06
CA ASP A 248 -3.11 0.80 -2.41
C ASP A 248 -4.61 1.08 -2.55
N THR A 249 -5.02 1.58 -3.72
CA THR A 249 -6.43 1.72 -4.12
C THR A 249 -7.33 2.35 -3.03
N HIS A 250 -6.82 3.32 -2.28
CA HIS A 250 -7.49 3.90 -1.12
C HIS A 250 -8.96 4.33 -1.36
N PRO A 251 -9.33 4.97 -2.49
CA PRO A 251 -10.70 5.40 -2.76
C PRO A 251 -11.69 4.27 -3.11
N TYR A 252 -11.21 3.06 -3.32
CA TYR A 252 -12.06 1.91 -3.65
C TYR A 252 -12.60 1.19 -2.41
N ALA A 253 -11.93 1.33 -1.25
CA ALA A 253 -12.35 0.70 -0.01
C ALA A 253 -13.42 1.53 0.73
N ASP A 254 -14.12 0.91 1.70
CA ASP A 254 -15.12 1.61 2.51
C ASP A 254 -14.51 2.79 3.29
N PHE A 255 -15.02 3.99 3.05
CA PHE A 255 -14.49 5.22 3.63
C PHE A 255 -14.42 5.20 5.17
N ASN A 256 -15.46 4.66 5.83
CA ASN A 256 -15.51 4.67 7.28
C ASN A 256 -14.49 3.72 7.88
N MET A 257 -14.34 2.52 7.30
CA MET A 257 -13.33 1.57 7.74
C MET A 257 -11.92 2.13 7.52
N MET A 258 -11.65 2.76 6.37
CA MET A 258 -10.35 3.36 6.10
C MET A 258 -10.03 4.51 7.06
N SER A 259 -11.04 5.31 7.40
CA SER A 259 -10.94 6.35 8.43
C SER A 259 -10.64 5.76 9.81
N ASP A 260 -11.36 4.71 10.22
CA ASP A 260 -11.15 4.03 11.51
C ASP A 260 -9.76 3.38 11.59
N TRP A 261 -9.29 2.81 10.48
CA TRP A 261 -7.93 2.29 10.38
C TRP A 261 -6.87 3.37 10.55
N CYS A 262 -6.95 4.46 9.78
CA CYS A 262 -6.01 5.58 9.90
C CYS A 262 -5.99 6.13 11.33
N LYS A 263 -7.17 6.27 11.95
CA LYS A 263 -7.32 6.71 13.32
C LYS A 263 -6.67 5.73 14.31
N ALA A 264 -6.97 4.43 14.19
CA ALA A 264 -6.43 3.41 15.07
C ALA A 264 -4.89 3.35 15.03
N VAL A 265 -4.29 3.44 13.84
CA VAL A 265 -2.84 3.46 13.69
C VAL A 265 -2.22 4.73 14.27
N THR A 266 -2.82 5.90 14.02
CA THR A 266 -2.25 7.20 14.50
C THR A 266 -2.52 7.47 15.98
N GLU A 267 -3.54 6.87 16.59
CA GLU A 267 -3.73 6.87 18.04
C GLU A 267 -2.68 6.01 18.76
N GLU A 268 -2.30 4.89 18.15
CA GLU A 268 -1.28 3.98 18.69
C GLU A 268 0.15 4.50 18.44
N TYR A 269 0.39 5.10 17.25
CA TYR A 269 1.67 5.62 16.79
C TYR A 269 1.49 7.05 16.25
N PRO A 270 1.54 8.09 17.11
CA PRO A 270 1.20 9.47 16.71
C PRO A 270 2.07 10.04 15.59
N ASP A 271 3.33 9.63 15.50
CA ASP A 271 4.29 10.11 14.50
C ASP A 271 4.37 9.21 13.25
N PHE A 272 3.65 8.09 13.23
CA PHE A 272 3.58 7.22 12.06
C PHE A 272 2.79 7.89 10.92
N ASN A 273 3.19 7.64 9.68
CA ASN A 273 2.51 8.21 8.52
C ASN A 273 1.95 7.14 7.58
N ILE A 274 0.79 7.47 7.02
CA ILE A 274 0.11 6.68 6.00
C ILE A 274 -0.11 7.59 4.81
N VAL A 275 0.29 7.13 3.61
CA VAL A 275 -0.08 7.76 2.35
C VAL A 275 -1.07 6.88 1.60
N GLY A 276 -2.20 7.46 1.21
CA GLY A 276 -3.20 6.78 0.38
C GLY A 276 -2.95 7.03 -1.10
N GLU A 277 -3.00 5.97 -1.88
CA GLU A 277 -3.08 6.11 -3.33
C GLU A 277 -4.45 6.68 -3.70
N THR A 278 -4.48 7.95 -4.04
CA THR A 278 -5.67 8.69 -4.42
C THR A 278 -5.62 9.06 -5.90
N TRP A 279 -5.64 8.03 -6.76
CA TRP A 279 -5.55 8.25 -8.21
C TRP A 279 -6.85 8.84 -8.77
N ILE A 280 -6.94 10.15 -8.67
CA ILE A 280 -8.09 10.96 -9.09
C ILE A 280 -7.56 12.19 -9.80
N GLY A 281 -8.10 12.50 -10.98
CA GLY A 281 -7.60 13.58 -11.85
C GLY A 281 -7.99 15.01 -11.41
N SER A 282 -8.35 15.26 -10.15
CA SER A 282 -8.75 16.56 -9.63
C SER A 282 -8.26 16.77 -8.20
N ASN A 283 -7.52 17.85 -7.97
CA ASN A 283 -7.03 18.22 -6.63
C ASN A 283 -8.15 18.40 -5.61
N VAL A 284 -9.31 18.95 -6.00
CA VAL A 284 -10.48 19.04 -5.11
C VAL A 284 -10.94 17.67 -4.65
N LEU A 285 -10.99 16.70 -5.56
CA LEU A 285 -11.41 15.34 -5.24
C LEU A 285 -10.33 14.54 -4.50
N VAL A 286 -9.04 14.81 -4.75
CA VAL A 286 -7.93 14.26 -3.96
C VAL A 286 -7.99 14.83 -2.54
N SER A 287 -8.22 16.14 -2.37
CA SER A 287 -8.31 16.78 -1.05
C SER A 287 -9.45 16.22 -0.18
N TYR A 288 -10.51 15.66 -0.79
CA TYR A 288 -11.59 14.96 -0.08
C TYR A 288 -11.05 13.83 0.82
N TRP A 289 -9.98 13.17 0.40
CA TRP A 289 -9.40 12.03 1.12
C TRP A 289 -8.36 12.43 2.17
N GLN A 290 -7.94 13.70 2.22
CA GLN A 290 -7.01 14.16 3.23
C GLN A 290 -7.69 14.40 4.58
N LYS A 291 -6.99 14.11 5.68
CA LYS A 291 -7.42 14.43 7.04
C LYS A 291 -7.84 15.91 7.15
N ASP A 292 -8.93 16.14 7.88
CA ASP A 292 -9.48 17.48 8.14
C ASP A 292 -9.92 18.26 6.89
N SER A 293 -10.18 17.55 5.80
CA SER A 293 -10.66 18.13 4.54
C SER A 293 -11.98 18.86 4.72
N LYS A 294 -12.03 20.12 4.29
CA LYS A 294 -13.25 20.91 4.25
C LYS A 294 -14.26 20.41 3.21
N VAL A 295 -13.74 19.79 2.14
CA VAL A 295 -14.55 19.21 1.06
C VAL A 295 -15.31 17.97 1.53
N ALA A 296 -14.71 17.18 2.42
CA ALA A 296 -15.31 15.97 2.97
C ALA A 296 -16.25 16.21 4.15
N ALA A 297 -16.24 17.41 4.74
CA ALA A 297 -16.99 17.70 5.97
C ALA A 297 -18.48 17.33 5.85
N PRO A 298 -19.09 16.72 6.88
CA PRO A 298 -18.56 16.49 8.23
C PRO A 298 -17.71 15.21 8.41
N LYS A 299 -17.43 14.46 7.33
CA LYS A 299 -16.58 13.26 7.39
C LYS A 299 -15.11 13.66 7.55
N ASN A 300 -14.35 12.81 8.19
CA ASN A 300 -12.89 12.92 8.28
C ASN A 300 -12.24 11.57 7.93
N SER A 301 -11.33 11.56 7.00
CA SER A 301 -10.61 10.34 6.59
C SER A 301 -9.54 9.92 7.58
N HIS A 302 -9.05 10.84 8.40
CA HIS A 302 -7.84 10.70 9.23
C HIS A 302 -6.56 10.35 8.46
N LEU A 303 -6.60 10.31 7.13
CA LEU A 303 -5.45 10.06 6.26
C LEU A 303 -4.61 11.34 6.13
N ARG A 304 -3.38 11.33 6.63
CA ARG A 304 -2.52 12.51 6.62
C ARG A 304 -2.03 12.87 5.23
N THR A 305 -1.50 11.88 4.51
CA THR A 305 -0.85 12.09 3.21
C THR A 305 -1.66 11.45 2.09
N VAL A 306 -1.82 12.17 1.01
CA VAL A 306 -2.44 11.71 -0.23
C VAL A 306 -1.47 11.83 -1.38
N MET A 307 -1.55 10.94 -2.39
CA MET A 307 -0.72 11.03 -3.59
C MET A 307 -1.29 12.07 -4.56
N ASP A 308 -0.45 13.00 -4.99
CA ASP A 308 -0.84 14.10 -5.88
C ASP A 308 -0.71 13.72 -7.37
N PHE A 309 -1.59 12.82 -7.82
CA PHE A 309 -1.69 12.45 -9.23
C PHE A 309 -1.99 13.64 -10.15
N PRO A 310 -2.88 14.60 -9.78
CA PRO A 310 -3.10 15.77 -10.62
C PRO A 310 -1.83 16.60 -10.85
N LEU A 311 -0.98 16.79 -9.84
CA LEU A 311 0.29 17.49 -10.03
C LEU A 311 1.23 16.71 -10.95
N MET A 312 1.30 15.38 -10.79
CA MET A 312 2.07 14.52 -11.70
C MET A 312 1.64 14.72 -13.15
N ASP A 313 0.33 14.73 -13.42
CA ASP A 313 -0.21 14.97 -14.77
C ASP A 313 0.15 16.39 -15.28
N GLN A 314 0.04 17.42 -14.42
CA GLN A 314 0.41 18.79 -14.79
C GLN A 314 1.91 18.91 -15.08
N MET A 315 2.78 18.27 -14.28
CA MET A 315 4.21 18.25 -14.52
C MET A 315 4.56 17.57 -15.84
N ASN A 316 4.01 16.39 -16.10
CA ASN A 316 4.23 15.68 -17.36
C ASN A 316 3.81 16.53 -18.56
N ASN A 317 2.62 17.12 -18.51
CA ASN A 317 2.11 17.99 -19.59
C ASN A 317 2.97 19.25 -19.76
N ALA A 318 3.37 19.90 -18.65
CA ALA A 318 4.14 21.13 -18.69
C ALA A 318 5.52 20.96 -19.34
N PHE A 319 6.15 19.79 -19.17
CA PHE A 319 7.45 19.48 -19.77
C PHE A 319 7.33 18.90 -21.19
N ASP A 320 6.19 18.32 -21.56
CA ASP A 320 5.94 17.82 -22.92
C ASP A 320 5.49 18.94 -23.88
N GLU A 321 4.97 20.08 -23.38
CA GLU A 321 4.44 21.16 -24.21
C GLU A 321 5.51 22.19 -24.57
N GLU A 322 5.77 22.35 -25.86
CA GLU A 322 6.50 23.48 -26.40
C GLU A 322 5.53 24.60 -26.82
N THR A 323 5.21 25.51 -25.91
CA THR A 323 4.25 26.57 -26.17
C THR A 323 4.66 27.89 -25.52
N ASN A 324 4.32 29.01 -26.18
CA ASN A 324 4.39 30.36 -25.62
C ASN A 324 3.04 30.85 -25.11
N ASP A 325 2.06 29.96 -25.00
CA ASP A 325 0.73 30.31 -24.54
C ASP A 325 0.69 30.46 -23.00
N TRP A 326 -0.10 31.41 -22.52
CA TRP A 326 -0.28 31.70 -21.10
C TRP A 326 -0.88 30.52 -20.30
N ASN A 327 -1.52 29.57 -20.98
CA ASN A 327 -2.17 28.43 -20.36
C ASN A 327 -1.40 27.11 -20.57
N GLY A 328 -0.20 27.16 -21.14
CA GLY A 328 0.59 25.97 -21.47
C GLY A 328 1.99 25.97 -20.86
N GLY A 329 2.70 24.86 -21.04
CA GLY A 329 4.04 24.68 -20.51
C GLY A 329 4.13 24.89 -18.99
N LEU A 330 5.19 25.51 -18.50
CA LEU A 330 5.40 25.71 -17.07
C LEU A 330 4.36 26.60 -16.38
N TYR A 331 3.58 27.42 -17.12
CA TYR A 331 2.48 28.18 -16.52
C TYR A 331 1.41 27.29 -15.89
N ARG A 332 1.21 26.08 -16.41
CA ARG A 332 0.30 25.10 -15.82
C ARG A 332 0.65 24.79 -14.36
N LEU A 333 1.93 24.69 -14.05
CA LEU A 333 2.38 24.38 -12.70
C LEU A 333 2.08 25.52 -11.72
N PHE A 334 2.30 26.77 -12.13
CA PHE A 334 1.97 27.91 -11.30
C PHE A 334 0.47 28.02 -11.04
N ASP A 335 -0.35 27.82 -12.07
CA ASP A 335 -1.80 27.83 -11.95
C ASP A 335 -2.28 26.67 -11.05
N TYR A 336 -1.76 25.48 -11.26
CA TYR A 336 -2.10 24.31 -10.44
C TYR A 336 -1.70 24.51 -8.97
N LEU A 337 -0.47 24.87 -8.68
CA LEU A 337 0.03 25.05 -7.32
C LEU A 337 -0.73 26.14 -6.55
N SER A 338 -1.27 27.14 -7.25
CA SER A 338 -2.13 28.16 -6.63
C SER A 338 -3.44 27.58 -6.05
N GLN A 339 -3.84 26.37 -6.50
CA GLN A 339 -5.04 25.68 -6.07
C GLN A 339 -4.82 24.80 -4.83
N ASP A 340 -3.61 24.71 -4.29
CA ASP A 340 -3.29 23.94 -3.09
C ASP A 340 -4.05 24.41 -1.85
N ILE A 341 -4.68 25.58 -1.91
CA ILE A 341 -5.61 26.08 -0.90
C ILE A 341 -6.80 25.15 -0.62
N VAL A 342 -7.09 24.18 -1.52
CA VAL A 342 -8.18 23.20 -1.31
C VAL A 342 -7.78 22.11 -0.31
N TYR A 343 -6.48 21.86 -0.14
CA TYR A 343 -5.98 20.86 0.81
C TYR A 343 -6.04 21.39 2.23
N ALA A 344 -6.33 20.51 3.18
CA ALA A 344 -6.25 20.86 4.60
C ALA A 344 -4.79 21.08 5.04
N ASP A 345 -3.88 20.31 4.48
CA ASP A 345 -2.43 20.42 4.70
C ASP A 345 -1.67 20.13 3.40
N PRO A 346 -1.34 21.17 2.60
CA PRO A 346 -0.62 21.02 1.33
C PRO A 346 0.83 20.52 1.49
N MET A 347 1.40 20.60 2.71
CA MET A 347 2.75 20.06 2.96
C MET A 347 2.76 18.54 3.18
N ASN A 348 1.59 17.92 3.33
CA ASN A 348 1.43 16.48 3.43
C ASN A 348 0.84 15.87 2.13
N LEU A 349 1.43 16.24 1.00
CA LEU A 349 1.18 15.64 -0.31
C LEU A 349 2.40 14.82 -0.73
N LEU A 350 2.19 13.59 -1.18
CA LEU A 350 3.23 12.82 -1.85
C LEU A 350 3.25 13.22 -3.32
N VAL A 351 4.23 14.06 -3.66
CA VAL A 351 4.47 14.52 -5.04
C VAL A 351 5.45 13.59 -5.74
N PHE A 352 5.24 13.33 -7.02
CA PHE A 352 6.08 12.43 -7.82
C PHE A 352 5.95 12.74 -9.31
N LEU A 353 6.94 12.34 -10.10
CA LEU A 353 6.95 12.52 -11.57
C LEU A 353 6.40 11.29 -12.29
N ASP A 354 6.73 10.11 -11.77
CA ASP A 354 6.24 8.81 -12.22
C ASP A 354 6.28 7.79 -11.09
N ASN A 355 5.63 6.65 -11.30
CA ASN A 355 5.68 5.50 -10.41
C ASN A 355 5.60 4.19 -11.22
N HIS A 356 5.37 3.05 -10.56
CA HIS A 356 5.31 1.73 -11.19
C HIS A 356 4.06 1.51 -12.09
N ASP A 357 3.02 2.34 -11.96
CA ASP A 357 1.76 2.26 -12.71
C ASP A 357 1.70 3.26 -13.87
N THR A 358 2.64 4.20 -13.93
CA THR A 358 2.65 5.25 -14.93
C THR A 358 3.83 5.12 -15.90
N SER A 359 3.74 5.79 -17.05
CA SER A 359 4.89 5.92 -17.94
C SER A 359 6.01 6.69 -17.24
N ARG A 360 7.26 6.36 -17.56
CA ARG A 360 8.41 7.13 -17.08
C ARG A 360 8.32 8.57 -17.54
N PHE A 361 8.66 9.49 -16.67
CA PHE A 361 8.77 10.93 -16.98
C PHE A 361 9.76 11.17 -18.12
N TYR A 362 10.92 10.52 -18.04
CA TYR A 362 11.89 10.50 -19.14
C TYR A 362 11.48 9.50 -20.23
N ARG A 363 10.94 10.02 -21.35
CA ARG A 363 10.31 9.20 -22.41
C ARG A 363 10.95 9.30 -23.78
N SER A 364 11.88 10.23 -24.03
CA SER A 364 12.50 10.42 -25.34
C SER A 364 14.00 10.65 -25.25
N GLU A 365 14.74 10.27 -26.32
CA GLU A 365 16.17 10.54 -26.47
C GLU A 365 16.50 12.04 -26.47
N ALA A 366 15.51 12.91 -26.76
CA ALA A 366 15.66 14.36 -26.72
C ALA A 366 15.56 14.93 -25.30
N ALA A 367 14.97 14.22 -24.36
CA ALA A 367 14.95 14.63 -22.96
C ALA A 367 16.32 14.27 -22.34
N THR A 368 17.12 15.27 -22.03
CA THR A 368 18.32 15.06 -21.24
C THR A 368 17.90 14.51 -19.87
N PRO A 369 18.49 13.42 -19.36
CA PRO A 369 18.16 12.94 -18.04
C PRO A 369 18.40 14.07 -17.05
N VAL A 370 17.33 14.56 -16.41
CA VAL A 370 17.44 15.32 -15.18
C VAL A 370 17.55 14.27 -14.08
N SER A 371 18.68 13.63 -14.03
CA SER A 371 19.01 12.65 -12.98
C SER A 371 19.72 13.33 -11.85
#